data_c8b6f49ee45fb4fae8ddcd0683cac8e6
#
_entry.id   c8b6f49ee45fb4fae8ddcd0683cac8e6
#
_cell.length_a   1.000
_cell.length_b   1.000
_cell.length_c   1.000
_cell.angle_alpha   90.00
_cell.angle_beta   90.00
_cell.angle_gamma   90.00
#
_symmetry.space_group_name_H-M   'P 1'
#
loop_
_entity.id
_entity.type
_entity.pdbx_description
1 polymer ?
#
loop_
_entity_poly.entity_id
_entity_poly.type
_entity_poly.pdbx_seq_one_letter_code
_entity_poly.pdbx_strand_id
1 'polypeptide(L)'
;MSNTKATGVAYLDPEFSTCYATDEIGYAADAHGSVTQLTSKSTAVTLNKSAGRITMNNASLTTATNATFTLNNAAVTANDTVILTIANGQTTPGSYNAFASQVNAGSVSITLRNISGGTLSEAVAINFCVIHVAV
;
A
#
# COMPACT_ATOMS: atom_id res chain seq x y z
N MET A 1 -7.51 -18.10 13.04
CA MET A 1 -7.88 -18.02 14.48
C MET A 1 -9.40 -17.97 14.59
N SER A 2 -10.00 -18.78 15.44
CA SER A 2 -11.43 -18.73 15.70
C SER A 2 -11.68 -17.85 16.94
N ASN A 3 -12.51 -16.84 16.79
CA ASN A 3 -13.02 -16.09 17.93
C ASN A 3 -14.08 -16.93 18.65
N THR A 4 -13.71 -17.49 19.79
CA THR A 4 -14.59 -18.34 20.61
C THR A 4 -15.42 -17.54 21.62
N LYS A 5 -15.24 -16.22 21.68
CA LYS A 5 -16.04 -15.35 22.56
C LYS A 5 -17.09 -14.65 21.71
N ALA A 6 -18.35 -14.95 21.96
CA ALA A 6 -19.46 -14.21 21.42
C ALA A 6 -19.49 -12.82 22.07
N THR A 7 -18.96 -11.84 21.37
CA THR A 7 -19.18 -10.43 21.68
C THR A 7 -20.29 -9.94 20.78
N GLY A 8 -21.46 -9.63 21.32
CA GLY A 8 -22.51 -8.98 20.56
C GLY A 8 -22.05 -7.58 20.18
N VAL A 9 -21.76 -7.36 18.89
CA VAL A 9 -21.63 -6.00 18.35
C VAL A 9 -23.00 -5.61 17.81
N ALA A 10 -23.63 -4.66 18.49
CA ALA A 10 -24.98 -4.21 18.12
C ALA A 10 -24.97 -3.19 16.97
N TYR A 11 -23.82 -2.70 16.55
CA TYR A 11 -23.66 -1.63 15.56
C TYR A 11 -22.80 -2.08 14.38
N LEU A 12 -23.17 -1.63 13.20
CA LEU A 12 -22.44 -1.92 11.96
C LEU A 12 -21.06 -1.23 11.92
N ASP A 13 -20.93 -0.09 12.60
CA ASP A 13 -19.74 0.75 12.63
C ASP A 13 -19.46 1.22 14.07
N PRO A 14 -18.90 0.33 14.92
CA PRO A 14 -18.68 0.64 16.33
C PRO A 14 -17.48 1.57 16.54
N GLU A 15 -17.67 2.59 17.38
CA GLU A 15 -16.59 3.45 17.86
C GLU A 15 -16.10 2.98 19.24
N PHE A 16 -14.79 2.93 19.43
CA PHE A 16 -14.16 2.53 20.68
C PHE A 16 -13.25 3.65 21.21
N SER A 17 -13.36 3.98 22.47
CA SER A 17 -12.40 4.87 23.13
C SER A 17 -11.02 4.24 23.29
N THR A 18 -10.96 2.91 23.36
CA THR A 18 -9.73 2.12 23.43
C THR A 18 -9.96 0.76 22.81
N CYS A 19 -9.06 0.31 21.94
CA CYS A 19 -9.11 -1.01 21.33
C CYS A 19 -7.77 -1.72 21.50
N TYR A 20 -7.75 -2.85 22.23
CA TYR A 20 -6.59 -3.71 22.38
C TYR A 20 -6.83 -5.04 21.67
N ALA A 21 -5.97 -5.36 20.70
CA ALA A 21 -5.93 -6.70 20.13
C ALA A 21 -5.01 -7.58 20.98
N THR A 22 -5.45 -8.80 21.31
CA THR A 22 -4.63 -9.77 22.05
C THR A 22 -3.76 -10.61 21.14
N ASP A 23 -3.99 -10.54 19.82
CA ASP A 23 -3.27 -11.36 18.84
C ASP A 23 -3.13 -10.59 17.50
N GLU A 24 -4.17 -10.49 16.71
CA GLU A 24 -4.11 -9.91 15.36
C GLU A 24 -4.98 -8.66 15.23
N ILE A 25 -4.49 -7.69 14.46
CA ILE A 25 -5.26 -6.58 13.94
C ILE A 25 -4.98 -6.44 12.45
N GLY A 26 -6.01 -6.31 11.62
CA GLY A 26 -5.82 -6.19 10.18
C GLY A 26 -7.13 -6.09 9.41
N TYR A 27 -7.00 -6.05 8.09
CA TYR A 27 -8.13 -6.06 7.17
C TYR A 27 -8.55 -7.50 6.82
N ALA A 28 -9.85 -7.72 6.64
CA ALA A 28 -10.37 -8.95 6.09
C ALA A 28 -9.92 -9.17 4.64
N ALA A 29 -9.99 -10.42 4.16
CA ALA A 29 -9.48 -10.78 2.83
C ALA A 29 -10.16 -10.01 1.68
N ASP A 30 -11.43 -9.66 1.80
CA ASP A 30 -12.19 -8.90 0.81
C ASP A 30 -11.82 -7.41 0.75
N ALA A 31 -11.16 -6.88 1.78
CA ALA A 31 -10.59 -5.53 1.78
C ALA A 31 -9.23 -5.44 1.04
N HIS A 32 -8.66 -6.59 0.63
CA HIS A 32 -7.41 -6.69 -0.10
C HIS A 32 -7.65 -6.88 -1.61
N GLY A 33 -6.70 -6.39 -2.42
CA GLY A 33 -6.68 -6.60 -3.86
C GLY A 33 -5.26 -6.51 -4.44
N SER A 34 -5.15 -6.70 -5.75
CA SER A 34 -3.87 -6.57 -6.45
C SER A 34 -4.02 -5.89 -7.81
N VAL A 35 -2.98 -5.19 -8.23
CA VAL A 35 -2.90 -4.53 -9.54
C VAL A 35 -1.47 -4.53 -10.06
N THR A 36 -1.29 -4.54 -11.38
CA THR A 36 0.01 -4.52 -12.04
C THR A 36 0.13 -3.31 -12.97
N GLN A 37 1.26 -2.60 -12.92
CA GLN A 37 1.59 -1.56 -13.89
C GLN A 37 1.92 -2.17 -15.25
N LEU A 38 1.32 -1.64 -16.32
CA LEU A 38 1.45 -2.21 -17.66
C LEU A 38 2.60 -1.61 -18.48
N THR A 39 2.82 -0.30 -18.43
CA THR A 39 3.66 0.41 -19.42
C THR A 39 5.00 0.87 -18.85
N SER A 40 5.02 1.44 -17.66
CA SER A 40 6.23 1.99 -17.03
C SER A 40 6.09 2.03 -15.52
N LYS A 41 7.21 2.29 -14.81
CA LYS A 41 7.19 2.51 -13.36
C LYS A 41 6.42 3.77 -12.92
N SER A 42 6.10 4.67 -13.85
CA SER A 42 5.31 5.89 -13.58
C SER A 42 3.85 5.77 -14.04
N THR A 43 3.43 4.61 -14.57
CA THR A 43 2.04 4.38 -14.98
C THR A 43 1.14 4.35 -13.76
N ALA A 44 0.08 5.18 -13.78
CA ALA A 44 -0.94 5.17 -12.74
C ALA A 44 -1.69 3.82 -12.71
N VAL A 45 -2.11 3.42 -11.52
CA VAL A 45 -2.93 2.22 -11.29
C VAL A 45 -4.20 2.58 -10.52
N THR A 46 -5.23 1.77 -10.64
CA THR A 46 -6.47 1.91 -9.87
C THR A 46 -6.73 0.65 -9.07
N LEU A 47 -6.89 0.82 -7.76
CA LEU A 47 -7.25 -0.27 -6.84
C LEU A 47 -8.03 0.31 -5.65
N ASN A 48 -9.36 0.21 -5.70
CA ASN A 48 -10.27 0.74 -4.67
C ASN A 48 -10.40 -0.25 -3.50
N LYS A 49 -9.34 -0.35 -2.70
CA LYS A 49 -9.24 -1.27 -1.55
C LYS A 49 -8.48 -0.60 -0.40
N SER A 50 -8.80 -0.98 0.83
CA SER A 50 -8.11 -0.48 2.03
C SER A 50 -6.71 -1.06 2.20
N ALA A 51 -6.45 -2.24 1.61
CA ALA A 51 -5.12 -2.85 1.54
C ALA A 51 -4.91 -3.50 0.18
N GLY A 52 -3.66 -3.67 -0.24
CA GLY A 52 -3.41 -4.31 -1.53
C GLY A 52 -1.96 -4.45 -1.89
N ARG A 53 -1.75 -5.06 -3.06
CA ARG A 53 -0.44 -5.25 -3.67
C ARG A 53 -0.40 -4.59 -5.05
N ILE A 54 0.63 -3.82 -5.28
CA ILE A 54 0.95 -3.21 -6.58
C ILE A 54 2.22 -3.86 -7.10
N THR A 55 2.14 -4.56 -8.24
CA THR A 55 3.33 -5.05 -8.94
C THR A 55 3.74 -3.98 -9.96
N MET A 56 4.90 -3.39 -9.76
CA MET A 56 5.42 -2.35 -10.65
C MET A 56 5.91 -2.94 -11.97
N ASN A 57 5.92 -2.12 -13.01
CA ASN A 57 6.53 -2.48 -14.29
C ASN A 57 8.04 -2.71 -14.13
N ASN A 58 8.62 -3.61 -14.93
CA ASN A 58 10.05 -3.93 -14.90
C ASN A 58 10.95 -2.95 -15.68
N ALA A 59 10.42 -1.81 -16.15
CA ALA A 59 11.24 -0.77 -16.79
C ALA A 59 12.44 -0.37 -15.92
N SER A 60 13.53 0.02 -16.55
CA SER A 60 14.76 0.40 -15.86
C SER A 60 14.57 1.64 -14.98
N LEU A 61 15.19 1.62 -13.81
CA LEU A 61 15.31 2.76 -12.91
C LEU A 61 16.78 2.98 -12.59
N THR A 62 17.30 4.11 -13.01
CA THR A 62 18.71 4.47 -12.81
C THR A 62 19.02 4.63 -11.32
N THR A 63 20.28 4.37 -10.95
CA THR A 63 20.75 4.59 -9.57
C THR A 63 20.45 6.01 -9.08
N ALA A 64 20.13 6.15 -7.81
CA ALA A 64 19.82 7.40 -7.12
C ALA A 64 18.63 8.20 -7.73
N THR A 65 17.80 7.59 -8.59
CA THR A 65 16.61 8.23 -9.18
C THR A 65 15.30 7.69 -8.60
N ASN A 66 14.25 8.44 -8.83
CA ASN A 66 12.88 8.15 -8.37
C ASN A 66 11.98 7.80 -9.56
N ALA A 67 11.07 6.88 -9.34
CA ALA A 67 9.86 6.71 -10.17
C ALA A 67 8.65 6.97 -9.28
N THR A 68 7.82 7.94 -9.66
CA THR A 68 6.59 8.28 -8.94
C THR A 68 5.40 7.95 -9.83
N PHE A 69 4.39 7.32 -9.24
CA PHE A 69 3.12 7.02 -9.90
C PHE A 69 1.94 7.32 -8.98
N THR A 70 0.75 7.39 -9.57
CA THR A 70 -0.49 7.59 -8.82
C THR A 70 -1.22 6.27 -8.62
N LEU A 71 -1.54 5.94 -7.38
CA LEU A 71 -2.57 4.96 -7.03
C LEU A 71 -3.90 5.71 -6.90
N ASN A 72 -4.83 5.49 -7.85
CA ASN A 72 -6.21 5.92 -7.71
C ASN A 72 -6.94 4.95 -6.79
N ASN A 73 -7.49 5.45 -5.69
CA ASN A 73 -8.14 4.63 -4.68
C ASN A 73 -9.25 5.42 -3.98
N ALA A 74 -10.50 5.13 -4.34
CA ALA A 74 -11.67 5.82 -3.81
C ALA A 74 -11.87 5.62 -2.28
N ALA A 75 -11.19 4.65 -1.67
CA ALA A 75 -11.23 4.43 -0.23
C ALA A 75 -10.33 5.40 0.56
N VAL A 76 -9.48 6.19 -0.11
CA VAL A 76 -8.53 7.11 0.54
C VAL A 76 -9.13 8.50 0.70
N THR A 77 -8.98 9.08 1.89
CA THR A 77 -9.26 10.49 2.18
C THR A 77 -7.96 11.28 2.34
N ALA A 78 -8.03 12.60 2.30
CA ALA A 78 -6.84 13.45 2.39
C ALA A 78 -6.15 13.41 3.77
N ASN A 79 -6.85 12.94 4.81
CA ASN A 79 -6.32 12.86 6.18
C ASN A 79 -5.79 11.46 6.54
N ASP A 80 -5.91 10.50 5.63
CA ASP A 80 -5.49 9.13 5.89
C ASP A 80 -3.96 8.96 5.90
N THR A 81 -3.51 7.95 6.63
CA THR A 81 -2.13 7.48 6.60
C THR A 81 -2.04 6.24 5.72
N VAL A 82 -1.13 6.25 4.74
CA VAL A 82 -0.86 5.11 3.88
C VAL A 82 0.51 4.53 4.19
N ILE A 83 0.51 3.30 4.67
CA ILE A 83 1.72 2.53 4.98
C ILE A 83 2.10 1.72 3.74
N LEU A 84 3.38 1.76 3.36
CA LEU A 84 3.93 1.00 2.25
C LEU A 84 5.05 0.08 2.73
N THR A 85 5.12 -1.10 2.11
CA THR A 85 6.20 -2.07 2.32
C THR A 85 6.59 -2.68 0.98
N ILE A 86 7.89 -2.73 0.68
CA ILE A 86 8.40 -3.52 -0.44
C ILE A 86 8.27 -5.00 -0.06
N ALA A 87 7.48 -5.74 -0.83
CA ALA A 87 7.16 -7.12 -0.54
C ALA A 87 8.16 -8.10 -1.19
N ASN A 88 8.41 -7.94 -2.47
CA ASN A 88 9.34 -8.77 -3.25
C ASN A 88 9.60 -8.15 -4.64
N GLY A 89 10.20 -8.93 -5.54
CA GLY A 89 10.46 -8.55 -6.94
C GLY A 89 11.82 -7.91 -7.16
N GLN A 90 12.57 -7.61 -6.10
CA GLN A 90 13.97 -7.20 -6.16
C GLN A 90 14.89 -8.42 -5.99
N THR A 91 16.00 -8.46 -6.73
CA THR A 91 17.02 -9.50 -6.59
C THR A 91 17.79 -9.37 -5.28
N THR A 92 18.11 -8.11 -4.91
CA THR A 92 18.85 -7.82 -3.68
C THR A 92 17.95 -7.01 -2.73
N PRO A 93 17.58 -7.53 -1.57
CA PRO A 93 16.88 -6.76 -0.54
C PRO A 93 17.64 -5.49 -0.16
N GLY A 94 16.90 -4.38 -0.01
CA GLY A 94 17.50 -3.08 0.32
C GLY A 94 17.93 -2.24 -0.90
N SER A 95 17.73 -2.73 -2.14
CA SER A 95 18.05 -1.97 -3.35
C SER A 95 17.09 -0.80 -3.62
N TYR A 96 15.92 -0.81 -3.00
CA TYR A 96 14.89 0.21 -3.20
C TYR A 96 14.33 0.72 -1.88
N ASN A 97 13.82 1.94 -1.91
CA ASN A 97 12.96 2.51 -0.90
C ASN A 97 11.63 2.93 -1.54
N ALA A 98 10.50 2.64 -0.88
CA ALA A 98 9.17 3.03 -1.33
C ALA A 98 8.46 3.84 -0.23
N PHE A 99 7.82 4.94 -0.62
CA PHE A 99 7.08 5.79 0.31
C PHE A 99 5.90 6.49 -0.38
N ALA A 100 4.86 6.78 0.41
CA ALA A 100 3.79 7.66 -0.02
C ALA A 100 4.30 9.10 0.01
N SER A 101 4.42 9.73 -1.15
CA SER A 101 4.94 11.09 -1.27
C SER A 101 3.86 12.16 -1.17
N GLN A 102 2.59 11.78 -1.40
CA GLN A 102 1.43 12.66 -1.21
C GLN A 102 0.16 11.82 -1.08
N VAL A 103 -0.74 12.24 -0.18
CA VAL A 103 -2.07 11.64 -0.01
C VAL A 103 -3.12 12.70 -0.28
N ASN A 104 -4.06 12.41 -1.18
CA ASN A 104 -5.19 13.27 -1.52
C ASN A 104 -6.49 12.48 -1.43
N ALA A 105 -7.63 13.15 -1.42
CA ALA A 105 -8.92 12.47 -1.57
C ALA A 105 -8.96 11.68 -2.89
N GLY A 106 -9.15 10.37 -2.79
CA GLY A 106 -9.24 9.47 -3.94
C GLY A 106 -7.91 9.07 -4.59
N SER A 107 -6.75 9.50 -4.07
CA SER A 107 -5.47 9.13 -4.68
C SER A 107 -4.26 9.24 -3.75
N VAL A 108 -3.24 8.45 -4.05
CA VAL A 108 -1.94 8.47 -3.36
C VAL A 108 -0.83 8.54 -4.40
N SER A 109 0.10 9.48 -4.27
CA SER A 109 1.35 9.45 -5.02
C SER A 109 2.35 8.56 -4.30
N ILE A 110 2.81 7.52 -4.99
CA ILE A 110 3.78 6.56 -4.47
C ILE A 110 5.09 6.74 -5.22
N THR A 111 6.18 6.86 -4.47
CA THR A 111 7.52 7.01 -5.03
C THR A 111 8.36 5.78 -4.68
N LEU A 112 8.93 5.15 -5.71
CA LEU A 112 9.98 4.15 -5.59
C LEU A 112 11.32 4.82 -5.93
N ARG A 113 12.29 4.71 -5.03
CA ARG A 113 13.67 5.19 -5.24
C ARG A 113 14.61 4.01 -5.37
N ASN A 114 15.44 4.01 -6.42
CA ASN A 114 16.57 3.10 -6.51
C ASN A 114 17.73 3.67 -5.67
N ILE A 115 18.09 2.96 -4.59
CA ILE A 115 19.18 3.33 -3.68
C ILE A 115 20.40 2.43 -3.83
N SER A 116 20.39 1.55 -4.85
CA SER A 116 21.54 0.71 -5.20
C SER A 116 22.62 1.49 -5.95
N GLY A 117 23.77 0.87 -6.15
CA GLY A 117 24.89 1.44 -6.91
C GLY A 117 24.74 1.37 -8.45
N GLY A 118 23.64 0.81 -8.97
CA GLY A 118 23.46 0.60 -10.41
C GLY A 118 22.01 0.77 -10.89
N THR A 119 21.84 0.77 -12.21
CA THR A 119 20.51 0.74 -12.83
C THR A 119 19.89 -0.64 -12.68
N LEU A 120 18.66 -0.70 -12.22
CA LEU A 120 17.90 -1.94 -12.00
C LEU A 120 16.62 -1.96 -12.85
N SER A 121 16.27 -3.15 -13.36
CA SER A 121 15.07 -3.39 -14.19
C SER A 121 14.27 -4.53 -13.59
N GLU A 122 13.56 -4.25 -12.50
CA GLU A 122 12.87 -5.26 -11.69
C GLU A 122 11.40 -4.89 -11.49
N ALA A 123 10.54 -5.91 -11.48
CA ALA A 123 9.11 -5.77 -11.18
C ALA A 123 8.88 -5.79 -9.67
N VAL A 124 9.25 -4.72 -9.00
CA VAL A 124 9.12 -4.59 -7.54
C VAL A 124 7.63 -4.63 -7.14
N ALA A 125 7.29 -5.47 -6.16
CA ALA A 125 5.96 -5.51 -5.58
C ALA A 125 5.92 -4.72 -4.28
N ILE A 126 4.93 -3.83 -4.17
CA ILE A 126 4.68 -2.98 -3.00
C ILE A 126 3.35 -3.38 -2.38
N ASN A 127 3.34 -3.71 -1.11
CA ASN A 127 2.12 -3.81 -0.33
C ASN A 127 1.76 -2.45 0.25
N PHE A 128 0.47 -2.11 0.29
CA PHE A 128 -0.04 -0.92 0.95
C PHE A 128 -1.18 -1.24 1.91
N CYS A 129 -1.34 -0.38 2.89
CA CYS A 129 -2.42 -0.42 3.86
C CYS A 129 -2.82 1.02 4.19
N VAL A 130 -4.13 1.30 4.20
CA VAL A 130 -4.71 2.61 4.54
C VAL A 130 -5.20 2.58 5.97
N ILE A 131 -4.75 3.53 6.78
CA ILE A 131 -5.31 3.76 8.11
C ILE A 131 -6.13 5.05 8.03
N HIS A 132 -7.44 4.92 8.23
CA HIS A 132 -8.37 6.04 8.15
C HIS A 132 -8.31 6.94 9.38
N VAL A 133 -8.44 8.24 9.13
CA VAL A 133 -8.69 9.25 10.15
C VAL A 133 -10.11 9.77 9.96
N ALA A 134 -10.98 9.51 10.95
CA ALA A 134 -12.34 10.04 10.97
C ALA A 134 -12.33 11.58 11.05
N VAL A 135 -13.18 12.24 10.29
CA VAL A 135 -13.33 13.71 10.23
C VAL A 135 -14.79 14.10 10.38
#